data_56218c10e578583193a13023537f7517
#
_entry.id   56218c10e578583193a13023537f7517
#
_cell.length_a   1.000
_cell.length_b   1.000
_cell.length_c   1.000
_cell.angle_alpha   90.00
_cell.angle_beta   90.00
_cell.angle_gamma   90.00
#
_symmetry.space_group_name_H-M   'P 1'
#
loop_
_entity.id
_entity.type
_entity.pdbx_description
1 polymer ?
#
loop_
_entity_poly.entity_id
_entity_poly.type
_entity_poly.pdbx_seq_one_letter_code
_entity_poly.pdbx_strand_id
1 'polypeptide(L)'
;ALADDVYSRIQKTAQETDEVSIYSYYTDALIEQVMDDLVEVKGYTRQQAYKAVYSGGLKIYSNQDEEIQKICDEEFANPENYPSVTLIGLDYALSIQKSDGEIINYSSEMLRSWFQKQDSSFNMMFDDEESAKAAAETYKNAMVEKGDTVLGERVSLVPQPQASVVIIDNETGYVKAIVGGRGEKEASLTLNRATETRRQPGSTFKIVSTYAPALDAENMTLATVFDNAPYNYTNGVPVNNWAGKNAYTGLTTIRQAIAGSINVVAVKCLTEITPRLGFEYAEALGISTLYDDENLDVRQPLALGGITDGVVNIELCDAYATIANGGKYNEAKFYSRIEDSEGKVIIDNTPEEKTVLKDSTAFLLTQAMMDVVKAGGTASDVSFGEMPIAGKTGTT
;
A
#
# COMPACT_ATOMS: atom_id res chain seq x y z
N ALA A 1 20.96 29.73 42.42
CA ALA A 1 19.57 29.56 42.88
C ALA A 1 18.54 29.59 41.73
N LEU A 2 18.78 30.38 40.65
CA LEU A 2 17.87 30.45 39.49
C LEU A 2 18.13 29.31 38.46
N ALA A 3 19.34 28.74 38.41
CA ALA A 3 19.70 27.67 37.48
C ALA A 3 19.15 26.28 37.92
N ASP A 4 19.06 26.05 39.22
CA ASP A 4 18.56 24.76 39.77
C ASP A 4 17.07 24.55 39.57
N ASP A 5 16.27 25.61 39.54
CA ASP A 5 14.81 25.54 39.34
C ASP A 5 14.40 25.22 37.92
N VAL A 6 15.19 25.64 36.92
CA VAL A 6 14.96 25.33 35.50
C VAL A 6 15.29 23.87 35.21
N TYR A 7 16.39 23.34 35.74
CA TYR A 7 16.77 21.94 35.56
C TYR A 7 15.80 20.96 36.24
N SER A 8 15.32 21.30 37.45
CA SER A 8 14.34 20.49 38.15
C SER A 8 12.94 20.52 37.51
N ARG A 9 12.59 21.63 36.85
CA ARG A 9 11.37 21.72 36.02
C ARG A 9 11.49 20.89 34.73
N ILE A 10 12.62 20.93 34.04
CA ILE A 10 12.89 20.12 32.84
C ILE A 10 12.86 18.64 33.18
N GLN A 11 13.46 18.21 34.30
CA GLN A 11 13.41 16.83 34.77
C GLN A 11 12.00 16.40 35.22
N LYS A 12 11.21 17.27 35.87
CA LYS A 12 9.83 16.99 36.21
C LYS A 12 8.93 16.87 34.96
N THR A 13 9.11 17.76 34.00
CA THR A 13 8.37 17.70 32.72
C THR A 13 8.73 16.43 31.94
N ALA A 14 10.00 16.00 31.98
CA ALA A 14 10.43 14.74 31.36
C ALA A 14 9.89 13.50 32.08
N GLN A 15 9.62 13.56 33.40
CA GLN A 15 9.03 12.45 34.16
C GLN A 15 7.51 12.37 34.08
N GLU A 16 6.81 13.47 33.74
CA GLU A 16 5.35 13.50 33.57
C GLU A 16 4.90 13.22 32.11
N THR A 17 5.84 13.01 31.17
CA THR A 17 5.56 12.68 29.75
C THR A 17 5.80 11.21 29.40
N ASP A 18 5.78 10.30 30.37
CA ASP A 18 6.04 8.87 30.18
C ASP A 18 4.82 8.00 29.79
N GLU A 19 3.81 8.58 29.12
CA GLU A 19 3.04 7.83 28.12
C GLU A 19 3.41 8.40 26.76
N VAL A 20 4.41 7.82 26.13
CA VAL A 20 4.69 8.04 24.71
C VAL A 20 3.44 7.55 23.97
N SER A 21 2.54 8.47 23.63
CA SER A 21 1.36 8.12 22.86
C SER A 21 1.80 7.52 21.52
N ILE A 22 1.41 6.27 21.28
CA ILE A 22 1.66 5.60 20.02
C ILE A 22 0.79 6.27 18.96
N TYR A 23 1.41 6.84 17.93
CA TYR A 23 0.69 7.42 16.81
C TYR A 23 0.05 6.31 15.96
N SER A 24 -1.18 6.57 15.49
CA SER A 24 -1.86 5.69 14.52
C SER A 24 -1.10 5.67 13.19
N TYR A 25 -1.42 4.69 12.32
CA TYR A 25 -0.90 4.68 10.94
C TYR A 25 -1.28 5.94 10.18
N TYR A 26 -2.48 6.48 10.45
CA TYR A 26 -2.94 7.72 9.85
C TYR A 26 -2.08 8.90 10.30
N THR A 27 -1.82 9.02 11.59
CA THR A 27 -1.02 10.13 12.15
C THR A 27 0.42 10.09 11.64
N ASP A 28 1.03 8.91 11.57
CA ASP A 28 2.39 8.76 11.02
C ASP A 28 2.45 9.20 9.54
N ALA A 29 1.50 8.74 8.72
CA ALA A 29 1.43 9.12 7.30
C ALA A 29 1.11 10.61 7.10
N LEU A 30 0.24 11.18 7.91
CA LEU A 30 -0.07 12.61 7.90
C LEU A 30 1.16 13.45 8.23
N ILE A 31 1.92 13.10 9.27
CA ILE A 31 3.15 13.80 9.64
C ILE A 31 4.16 13.74 8.51
N GLU A 32 4.33 12.59 7.87
CA GLU A 32 5.26 12.42 6.76
C GLU A 32 4.86 13.31 5.57
N GLN A 33 3.58 13.27 5.14
CA GLN A 33 3.09 14.14 4.07
C GLN A 33 3.27 15.63 4.41
N VAL A 34 2.95 16.05 5.63
CA VAL A 34 3.17 17.44 6.07
C VAL A 34 4.64 17.83 5.97
N MET A 35 5.55 16.95 6.38
CA MET A 35 6.98 17.24 6.29
C MET A 35 7.47 17.32 4.85
N ASP A 36 6.97 16.46 3.96
CA ASP A 36 7.31 16.48 2.54
C ASP A 36 6.77 17.75 1.87
N ASP A 37 5.50 18.11 2.09
CA ASP A 37 4.89 19.31 1.55
C ASP A 37 5.60 20.60 2.06
N LEU A 38 6.06 20.63 3.31
CA LEU A 38 6.88 21.75 3.83
C LEU A 38 8.23 21.84 3.13
N VAL A 39 8.84 20.72 2.75
CA VAL A 39 10.09 20.71 1.96
C VAL A 39 9.81 21.18 0.54
N GLU A 40 8.82 20.62 -0.14
CA GLU A 40 8.54 20.87 -1.55
C GLU A 40 7.94 22.27 -1.80
N VAL A 41 6.92 22.65 -1.02
CA VAL A 41 6.16 23.87 -1.23
C VAL A 41 6.83 25.09 -0.57
N LYS A 42 7.45 24.89 0.61
CA LYS A 42 8.08 26.00 1.38
C LYS A 42 9.59 26.06 1.25
N GLY A 43 10.23 25.05 0.65
CA GLY A 43 11.67 24.99 0.52
C GLY A 43 12.38 24.77 1.85
N TYR A 44 11.72 24.18 2.84
CA TYR A 44 12.34 23.82 4.11
C TYR A 44 13.34 22.68 3.92
N THR A 45 14.37 22.64 4.74
CA THR A 45 15.12 21.42 4.93
C THR A 45 14.28 20.42 5.74
N ARG A 46 14.54 19.12 5.61
CA ARG A 46 13.85 18.08 6.42
C ARG A 46 13.89 18.40 7.92
N GLN A 47 15.03 18.90 8.42
CA GLN A 47 15.17 19.30 9.82
C GLN A 47 14.30 20.49 10.19
N GLN A 48 14.14 21.48 9.29
CA GLN A 48 13.24 22.61 9.50
C GLN A 48 11.79 22.18 9.50
N ALA A 49 11.39 21.29 8.58
CA ALA A 49 10.05 20.71 8.53
C ALA A 49 9.73 19.95 9.82
N TYR A 50 10.64 19.07 10.28
CA TYR A 50 10.51 18.38 11.56
C TYR A 50 10.28 19.34 12.74
N LYS A 51 11.13 20.37 12.85
CA LYS A 51 11.00 21.39 13.91
C LYS A 51 9.69 22.15 13.81
N ALA A 52 9.21 22.47 12.60
CA ALA A 52 7.94 23.16 12.39
C ALA A 52 6.76 22.30 12.87
N VAL A 53 6.74 21.01 12.53
CA VAL A 53 5.68 20.09 12.93
C VAL A 53 5.64 19.89 14.46
N TYR A 54 6.78 19.62 15.10
CA TYR A 54 6.79 19.25 16.52
C TYR A 54 6.90 20.44 17.49
N SER A 55 7.33 21.61 17.02
CA SER A 55 7.59 22.77 17.90
C SER A 55 7.19 24.12 17.28
N GLY A 56 6.72 24.14 16.04
CA GLY A 56 6.43 25.38 15.31
C GLY A 56 5.05 25.98 15.58
N GLY A 57 4.20 25.30 16.34
CA GLY A 57 2.84 25.75 16.64
C GLY A 57 1.90 25.70 15.44
N LEU A 58 2.15 24.80 14.50
CA LEU A 58 1.29 24.61 13.33
C LEU A 58 -0.07 24.04 13.75
N LYS A 59 -1.12 24.47 13.04
CA LYS A 59 -2.44 23.89 13.07
C LYS A 59 -2.66 23.13 11.78
N ILE A 60 -2.75 21.79 11.88
CA ILE A 60 -2.94 20.89 10.74
C ILE A 60 -4.37 20.38 10.76
N TYR A 61 -5.10 20.60 9.68
CA TYR A 61 -6.50 20.21 9.55
C TYR A 61 -6.58 18.85 8.85
N SER A 62 -6.61 17.79 9.66
CA SER A 62 -6.70 16.40 9.22
C SER A 62 -8.00 16.13 8.45
N ASN A 63 -7.94 15.24 7.46
CA ASN A 63 -9.08 14.74 6.69
C ASN A 63 -9.65 13.42 7.25
N GLN A 64 -9.06 12.90 8.34
CA GLN A 64 -9.46 11.67 8.99
C GLN A 64 -10.94 11.70 9.42
N ASP A 65 -11.65 10.62 9.17
CA ASP A 65 -12.93 10.31 9.77
C ASP A 65 -12.71 9.37 10.95
N GLU A 66 -12.91 9.87 12.17
CA GLU A 66 -12.61 9.12 13.39
C GLU A 66 -13.48 7.87 13.56
N GLU A 67 -14.73 7.89 13.08
CA GLU A 67 -15.62 6.73 13.17
C GLU A 67 -15.20 5.64 12.19
N ILE A 68 -14.89 6.00 10.95
CA ILE A 68 -14.40 5.06 9.93
C ILE A 68 -13.04 4.49 10.36
N GLN A 69 -12.12 5.34 10.85
CA GLN A 69 -10.82 4.88 11.32
C GLN A 69 -10.95 3.87 12.46
N LYS A 70 -11.81 4.17 13.44
CA LYS A 70 -12.06 3.27 14.57
C LYS A 70 -12.57 1.90 14.11
N ILE A 71 -13.53 1.86 13.18
CA ILE A 71 -14.03 0.59 12.61
C ILE A 71 -12.89 -0.18 11.95
N CYS A 72 -12.06 0.49 11.15
CA CYS A 72 -10.92 -0.15 10.49
C CYS A 72 -9.92 -0.71 11.52
N ASP A 73 -9.58 0.04 12.57
CA ASP A 73 -8.67 -0.40 13.60
C ASP A 73 -9.21 -1.63 14.36
N GLU A 74 -10.49 -1.63 14.74
CA GLU A 74 -11.17 -2.75 15.41
C GLU A 74 -11.19 -4.01 14.53
N GLU A 75 -11.55 -3.90 13.25
CA GLU A 75 -11.61 -5.03 12.31
C GLU A 75 -10.22 -5.60 12.00
N PHE A 76 -9.19 -4.76 11.89
CA PHE A 76 -7.82 -5.19 11.65
C PHE A 76 -7.13 -5.78 12.89
N ALA A 77 -7.56 -5.39 14.08
CA ALA A 77 -7.13 -6.00 15.34
C ALA A 77 -7.83 -7.34 15.63
N ASN A 78 -9.01 -7.60 15.06
CA ASN A 78 -9.78 -8.80 15.32
C ASN A 78 -9.16 -10.05 14.66
N PRO A 79 -8.64 -11.03 15.44
CA PRO A 79 -8.00 -12.22 14.89
C PRO A 79 -8.96 -13.14 14.12
N GLU A 80 -10.28 -13.03 14.35
CA GLU A 80 -11.29 -13.86 13.65
C GLU A 80 -11.42 -13.48 12.15
N ASN A 81 -10.98 -12.29 11.76
CA ASN A 81 -10.95 -11.84 10.38
C ASN A 81 -9.78 -12.40 9.57
N TYR A 82 -8.92 -13.22 10.17
CA TYR A 82 -7.75 -13.80 9.54
C TYR A 82 -7.80 -15.35 9.54
N PRO A 83 -7.05 -16.00 8.64
CA PRO A 83 -6.95 -17.47 8.66
C PRO A 83 -6.52 -18.00 10.04
N SER A 84 -7.09 -19.11 10.46
CA SER A 84 -6.80 -19.76 11.75
C SER A 84 -5.37 -20.30 11.85
N VAL A 85 -4.75 -20.66 10.71
CA VAL A 85 -3.34 -21.05 10.63
C VAL A 85 -2.56 -19.83 10.15
N THR A 86 -1.72 -19.30 11.04
CA THR A 86 -0.89 -18.13 10.75
C THR A 86 0.57 -18.47 11.04
N LEU A 87 1.45 -17.95 10.19
CA LEU A 87 2.89 -17.98 10.47
C LEU A 87 3.29 -16.71 11.23
N ILE A 88 4.40 -16.79 11.94
CA ILE A 88 5.02 -15.64 12.60
C ILE A 88 6.22 -15.22 11.79
N GLY A 89 6.18 -13.99 11.26
CA GLY A 89 7.35 -13.33 10.67
C GLY A 89 8.24 -12.74 11.76
N LEU A 90 9.55 -12.87 11.61
CA LEU A 90 10.53 -12.27 12.50
C LEU A 90 11.13 -11.03 11.85
N ASP A 91 11.01 -9.87 12.52
CA ASP A 91 11.81 -8.68 12.25
C ASP A 91 12.82 -8.48 13.39
N TYR A 92 14.10 -8.26 13.03
CA TYR A 92 15.21 -8.31 13.96
C TYR A 92 16.21 -7.18 13.74
N ALA A 93 16.62 -6.54 14.82
CA ALA A 93 17.73 -5.60 14.83
C ALA A 93 18.58 -5.81 16.08
N LEU A 94 19.89 -5.78 15.92
CA LEU A 94 20.86 -5.92 17.01
C LEU A 94 22.03 -4.97 16.79
N SER A 95 22.37 -4.20 17.81
CA SER A 95 23.57 -3.33 17.84
C SER A 95 24.54 -3.82 18.88
N ILE A 96 25.78 -4.06 18.48
CA ILE A 96 26.85 -4.58 19.33
C ILE A 96 28.03 -3.62 19.26
N GLN A 97 28.63 -3.30 20.41
CA GLN A 97 29.95 -2.70 20.48
C GLN A 97 30.98 -3.81 20.70
N LYS A 98 31.87 -3.96 19.74
CA LYS A 98 33.00 -4.89 19.81
C LYS A 98 34.01 -4.47 20.86
N SER A 99 34.86 -5.40 21.32
CA SER A 99 35.87 -5.15 22.33
C SER A 99 36.93 -4.10 21.97
N ASP A 100 37.10 -3.79 20.67
CA ASP A 100 37.95 -2.72 20.12
C ASP A 100 37.21 -1.37 19.99
N GLY A 101 35.94 -1.30 20.35
CA GLY A 101 35.09 -0.11 20.32
C GLY A 101 34.31 0.08 19.02
N GLU A 102 34.48 -0.77 18.01
CA GLU A 102 33.66 -0.73 16.78
C GLU A 102 32.20 -1.05 17.09
N ILE A 103 31.27 -0.30 16.49
CA ILE A 103 29.82 -0.57 16.58
C ILE A 103 29.34 -1.23 15.30
N ILE A 104 28.76 -2.43 15.44
CA ILE A 104 28.17 -3.19 14.33
C ILE A 104 26.65 -3.30 14.54
N ASN A 105 25.90 -2.98 13.48
CA ASN A 105 24.46 -3.11 13.44
C ASN A 105 24.06 -4.28 12.53
N TYR A 106 23.25 -5.18 13.05
CA TYR A 106 22.74 -6.35 12.35
C TYR A 106 21.24 -6.17 12.06
N SER A 107 20.82 -6.52 10.85
CA SER A 107 19.45 -6.41 10.37
C SER A 107 18.80 -7.76 10.14
N SER A 108 17.49 -7.75 9.89
CA SER A 108 16.70 -8.93 9.48
C SER A 108 17.29 -9.61 8.23
N GLU A 109 17.78 -8.86 7.24
CA GLU A 109 18.38 -9.40 6.02
C GLU A 109 19.69 -10.13 6.32
N MET A 110 20.49 -9.61 7.25
CA MET A 110 21.74 -10.25 7.68
C MET A 110 21.44 -11.56 8.43
N LEU A 111 20.44 -11.56 9.32
CA LEU A 111 19.98 -12.77 10.00
C LEU A 111 19.49 -13.80 8.98
N ARG A 112 18.60 -13.40 8.06
CA ARG A 112 18.13 -14.27 6.99
C ARG A 112 19.26 -14.88 6.18
N SER A 113 20.20 -14.05 5.74
CA SER A 113 21.37 -14.49 4.94
C SER A 113 22.27 -15.45 5.72
N TRP A 114 22.38 -15.27 7.03
CA TRP A 114 23.16 -16.16 7.88
C TRP A 114 22.55 -17.57 7.97
N PHE A 115 21.22 -17.67 8.17
CA PHE A 115 20.51 -18.95 8.18
C PHE A 115 20.49 -19.58 6.78
N GLN A 116 20.35 -18.79 5.71
CA GLN A 116 20.33 -19.29 4.34
C GLN A 116 21.63 -19.97 3.89
N LYS A 117 22.75 -19.73 4.58
CA LYS A 117 24.01 -20.49 4.37
C LYS A 117 23.88 -21.95 4.82
N GLN A 118 22.93 -22.25 5.72
CA GLN A 118 22.70 -23.59 6.27
C GLN A 118 21.47 -24.23 5.61
N ASP A 119 20.42 -23.45 5.39
CA ASP A 119 19.18 -23.85 4.71
C ASP A 119 18.74 -22.73 3.74
N SER A 120 18.97 -22.96 2.46
CA SER A 120 18.64 -21.98 1.40
C SER A 120 17.14 -21.65 1.30
N SER A 121 16.26 -22.45 1.90
CA SER A 121 14.81 -22.22 1.94
C SER A 121 14.36 -21.32 3.08
N PHE A 122 15.25 -20.98 4.01
CA PHE A 122 14.93 -20.15 5.17
C PHE A 122 14.37 -18.77 4.76
N ASN A 123 13.17 -18.45 5.24
CA ASN A 123 12.39 -17.29 4.79
C ASN A 123 11.89 -16.38 5.91
N MET A 124 12.42 -16.53 7.14
CA MET A 124 12.00 -15.73 8.31
C MET A 124 10.56 -15.98 8.78
N MET A 125 9.92 -17.07 8.35
CA MET A 125 8.57 -17.46 8.75
C MET A 125 8.62 -18.69 9.66
N PHE A 126 7.88 -18.64 10.75
CA PHE A 126 7.89 -19.64 11.81
C PHE A 126 6.46 -20.09 12.14
N ASP A 127 6.31 -21.31 12.61
CA ASP A 127 5.00 -21.87 13.00
C ASP A 127 4.48 -21.24 14.32
N ASP A 128 5.37 -20.72 15.15
CA ASP A 128 5.05 -20.12 16.44
C ASP A 128 6.09 -19.06 16.87
N GLU A 129 5.73 -18.27 17.88
CA GLU A 129 6.59 -17.23 18.44
C GLU A 129 7.84 -17.78 19.12
N GLU A 130 7.77 -18.97 19.72
CA GLU A 130 8.88 -19.58 20.45
C GLU A 130 10.00 -19.94 19.47
N SER A 131 9.66 -20.54 18.35
CA SER A 131 10.59 -20.85 17.26
C SER A 131 11.23 -19.59 16.66
N ALA A 132 10.45 -18.52 16.49
CA ALA A 132 10.96 -17.24 15.99
C ALA A 132 11.94 -16.59 16.98
N LYS A 133 11.61 -16.58 18.26
CA LYS A 133 12.50 -16.08 19.33
C LYS A 133 13.76 -16.92 19.46
N ALA A 134 13.66 -18.24 19.33
CA ALA A 134 14.82 -19.14 19.35
C ALA A 134 15.77 -18.88 18.18
N ALA A 135 15.25 -18.57 17.00
CA ALA A 135 16.07 -18.20 15.85
C ALA A 135 16.82 -16.88 16.09
N ALA A 136 16.14 -15.84 16.63
CA ALA A 136 16.76 -14.59 17.01
C ALA A 136 17.89 -14.78 18.03
N GLU A 137 17.65 -15.53 19.07
CA GLU A 137 18.64 -15.83 20.12
C GLU A 137 19.82 -16.65 19.56
N THR A 138 19.58 -17.61 18.67
CA THR A 138 20.62 -18.39 17.99
C THR A 138 21.53 -17.47 17.18
N TYR A 139 20.95 -16.54 16.42
CA TYR A 139 21.71 -15.56 15.64
C TYR A 139 22.51 -14.61 16.53
N LYS A 140 21.90 -14.05 17.58
CA LYS A 140 22.57 -13.20 18.56
C LYS A 140 23.78 -13.90 19.16
N ASN A 141 23.61 -15.13 19.63
CA ASN A 141 24.70 -15.91 20.23
C ASN A 141 25.85 -16.21 19.24
N ALA A 142 25.55 -16.26 17.93
CA ALA A 142 26.56 -16.41 16.89
C ALA A 142 27.31 -15.09 16.56
N MET A 143 26.68 -13.93 16.82
CA MET A 143 27.25 -12.62 16.49
C MET A 143 27.98 -11.96 17.67
N VAL A 144 27.57 -12.27 18.92
CA VAL A 144 28.15 -11.69 20.13
C VAL A 144 29.32 -12.55 20.59
N GLU A 145 30.51 -11.97 20.63
CA GLU A 145 31.75 -12.60 21.09
C GLU A 145 32.08 -12.21 22.54
N LYS A 146 33.01 -12.95 23.11
CA LYS A 146 33.49 -12.63 24.48
C LYS A 146 34.18 -11.27 24.54
N GLY A 147 33.62 -10.35 25.32
CA GLY A 147 34.10 -8.98 25.47
C GLY A 147 33.28 -7.95 24.72
N ASP A 148 32.34 -8.36 23.89
CA ASP A 148 31.39 -7.48 23.23
C ASP A 148 30.31 -6.99 24.20
N THR A 149 29.74 -5.82 23.91
CA THR A 149 28.62 -5.25 24.68
C THR A 149 27.42 -5.08 23.75
N VAL A 150 26.28 -5.68 24.09
CA VAL A 150 25.02 -5.44 23.39
C VAL A 150 24.50 -4.05 23.76
N LEU A 151 24.42 -3.15 22.77
CA LEU A 151 23.92 -1.79 22.94
C LEU A 151 22.40 -1.72 22.82
N GLY A 152 21.81 -2.58 22.00
CA GLY A 152 20.37 -2.68 21.81
C GLY A 152 19.96 -3.90 21.00
N GLU A 153 18.79 -4.41 21.28
CA GLU A 153 18.17 -5.52 20.54
C GLU A 153 16.68 -5.27 20.39
N ARG A 154 16.16 -5.53 19.20
CA ARG A 154 14.72 -5.52 18.91
C ARG A 154 14.35 -6.83 18.24
N VAL A 155 13.38 -7.53 18.82
CA VAL A 155 12.74 -8.73 18.27
C VAL A 155 11.26 -8.39 18.09
N SER A 156 10.83 -8.23 16.84
CA SER A 156 9.41 -7.99 16.53
C SER A 156 8.83 -9.22 15.87
N LEU A 157 7.72 -9.70 16.41
CA LEU A 157 7.00 -10.87 15.94
C LEU A 157 5.75 -10.41 15.20
N VAL A 158 5.68 -10.73 13.91
CA VAL A 158 4.67 -10.18 13.02
C VAL A 158 3.78 -11.31 12.50
N PRO A 159 2.55 -11.45 13.00
CA PRO A 159 1.62 -12.47 12.51
C PRO A 159 1.36 -12.35 11.00
N GLN A 160 1.33 -13.47 10.29
CA GLN A 160 1.05 -13.55 8.85
C GLN A 160 -0.27 -14.30 8.60
N PRO A 161 -1.03 -14.00 7.52
CA PRO A 161 -0.76 -12.93 6.57
C PRO A 161 -0.94 -11.53 7.16
N GLN A 162 -0.28 -10.55 6.56
CA GLN A 162 -0.49 -9.14 6.83
C GLN A 162 -1.57 -8.56 5.91
N ALA A 163 -2.15 -7.43 6.32
CA ALA A 163 -3.15 -6.72 5.55
C ALA A 163 -2.96 -5.20 5.68
N SER A 164 -3.49 -4.45 4.73
CA SER A 164 -3.62 -2.99 4.81
C SER A 164 -4.91 -2.53 4.13
N VAL A 165 -5.46 -1.41 4.59
CA VAL A 165 -6.63 -0.77 3.99
C VAL A 165 -6.39 0.72 3.85
N VAL A 166 -6.96 1.28 2.78
CA VAL A 166 -7.06 2.72 2.54
C VAL A 166 -8.50 3.04 2.18
N ILE A 167 -9.07 4.07 2.78
CA ILE A 167 -10.40 4.61 2.46
C ILE A 167 -10.23 6.07 2.07
N ILE A 168 -10.63 6.40 0.83
CA ILE A 168 -10.54 7.72 0.24
C ILE A 168 -11.94 8.22 -0.10
N ASP A 169 -12.19 9.49 0.14
CA ASP A 169 -13.36 10.20 -0.39
C ASP A 169 -13.14 10.43 -1.88
N ASN A 170 -14.02 9.87 -2.71
CA ASN A 170 -13.85 9.85 -4.17
C ASN A 170 -13.85 11.25 -4.79
N GLU A 171 -14.61 12.21 -4.24
CA GLU A 171 -14.75 13.55 -4.82
C GLU A 171 -13.54 14.43 -4.52
N THR A 172 -12.93 14.24 -3.35
CA THR A 172 -11.88 15.13 -2.85
C THR A 172 -10.47 14.54 -2.88
N GLY A 173 -10.32 13.23 -2.98
CA GLY A 173 -9.04 12.55 -2.74
C GLY A 173 -8.63 12.50 -1.27
N TYR A 174 -9.47 12.98 -0.34
CA TYR A 174 -9.13 13.03 1.07
C TYR A 174 -9.15 11.64 1.71
N VAL A 175 -8.03 11.26 2.30
CA VAL A 175 -7.92 9.99 3.04
C VAL A 175 -8.73 10.06 4.32
N LYS A 176 -9.72 9.19 4.44
CA LYS A 176 -10.63 9.12 5.61
C LYS A 176 -10.12 8.16 6.67
N ALA A 177 -9.55 7.03 6.26
CA ALA A 177 -8.98 6.05 7.17
C ALA A 177 -7.86 5.26 6.50
N ILE A 178 -6.90 4.78 7.30
CA ILE A 178 -5.81 3.93 6.83
C ILE A 178 -5.33 3.00 7.94
N VAL A 179 -5.12 1.72 7.61
CA VAL A 179 -4.44 0.77 8.49
C VAL A 179 -3.31 0.10 7.72
N GLY A 180 -2.11 0.14 8.25
CA GLY A 180 -0.89 -0.34 7.59
C GLY A 180 -0.44 -1.74 8.01
N GLY A 181 -1.18 -2.42 8.86
CA GLY A 181 -0.80 -3.76 9.33
C GLY A 181 -1.92 -4.48 10.08
N ARG A 182 -1.77 -5.80 10.21
CA ARG A 182 -2.65 -6.64 11.01
C ARG A 182 -2.34 -6.48 12.50
N GLY A 183 -3.36 -6.48 13.35
CA GLY A 183 -3.24 -6.37 14.80
C GLY A 183 -3.13 -4.94 15.30
N GLU A 184 -3.02 -4.80 16.61
CA GLU A 184 -2.82 -3.50 17.24
C GLU A 184 -1.43 -2.92 16.91
N LYS A 185 -1.36 -1.62 16.73
CA LYS A 185 -0.10 -0.91 16.48
C LYS A 185 0.62 -0.65 17.79
N GLU A 186 1.78 -1.26 17.98
CA GLU A 186 2.52 -1.26 19.24
C GLU A 186 3.58 -0.14 19.37
N ALA A 187 3.91 0.55 18.25
CA ALA A 187 4.87 1.65 18.23
C ALA A 187 4.58 2.65 17.12
N SER A 188 4.96 3.91 17.32
CA SER A 188 4.95 4.93 16.26
C SER A 188 6.02 4.64 15.21
N LEU A 189 5.83 5.16 13.98
CA LEU A 189 6.76 5.03 12.85
C LEU A 189 7.12 3.57 12.51
N THR A 190 6.17 2.64 12.69
CA THR A 190 6.30 1.27 12.18
C THR A 190 5.87 1.21 10.72
N LEU A 191 6.34 0.18 9.99
CA LEU A 191 6.06 -0.03 8.56
C LEU A 191 4.56 0.09 8.25
N ASN A 192 4.20 1.07 7.45
CA ASN A 192 2.86 1.29 6.95
C ASN A 192 2.71 0.65 5.56
N ARG A 193 2.12 -0.56 5.51
CA ARG A 193 1.97 -1.31 4.24
C ARG A 193 1.02 -0.65 3.26
N ALA A 194 0.21 0.30 3.71
CA ALA A 194 -0.69 1.03 2.85
C ALA A 194 0.00 2.14 2.05
N THR A 195 1.09 2.72 2.57
CA THR A 195 1.83 3.84 1.95
C THR A 195 3.27 3.52 1.55
N GLU A 196 3.88 2.48 2.14
CA GLU A 196 5.31 2.23 1.97
C GLU A 196 5.63 0.92 1.25
N THR A 197 4.68 -0.05 1.23
CA THR A 197 4.95 -1.38 0.68
C THR A 197 4.44 -1.51 -0.74
N ARG A 198 5.33 -1.86 -1.67
CA ARG A 198 4.98 -2.21 -3.04
C ARG A 198 4.61 -3.68 -3.13
N ARG A 199 3.47 -3.98 -3.76
CA ARG A 199 2.98 -5.35 -3.99
C ARG A 199 2.38 -5.47 -5.37
N GLN A 200 2.46 -6.68 -5.93
CA GLN A 200 1.79 -7.00 -7.19
C GLN A 200 0.26 -6.80 -7.03
N PRO A 201 -0.37 -5.92 -7.82
CA PRO A 201 -1.80 -5.66 -7.70
C PRO A 201 -2.67 -6.79 -8.28
N GLY A 202 -2.06 -7.67 -9.06
CA GLY A 202 -2.76 -8.76 -9.73
C GLY A 202 -3.89 -8.24 -10.63
N SER A 203 -4.98 -8.98 -10.69
CA SER A 203 -6.12 -8.68 -11.55
C SER A 203 -6.86 -7.36 -11.29
N THR A 204 -6.61 -6.67 -10.18
CA THR A 204 -7.13 -5.31 -9.97
C THR A 204 -6.58 -4.36 -11.03
N PHE A 205 -5.37 -4.59 -11.50
CA PHE A 205 -4.70 -3.74 -12.48
C PHE A 205 -5.30 -3.81 -13.90
N LYS A 206 -6.11 -4.84 -14.21
CA LYS A 206 -6.86 -4.95 -15.47
C LYS A 206 -7.72 -3.72 -15.76
N ILE A 207 -8.31 -3.14 -14.71
CA ILE A 207 -9.16 -1.96 -14.84
C ILE A 207 -8.31 -0.76 -15.24
N VAL A 208 -7.19 -0.54 -14.53
CA VAL A 208 -6.32 0.63 -14.64
C VAL A 208 -5.53 0.62 -15.96
N SER A 209 -4.82 -0.47 -16.24
CA SER A 209 -3.88 -0.54 -17.37
C SER A 209 -4.49 -1.04 -18.69
N THR A 210 -5.66 -1.67 -18.65
CA THR A 210 -6.21 -2.33 -19.84
C THR A 210 -7.57 -1.78 -20.24
N TYR A 211 -8.57 -1.89 -19.36
CA TYR A 211 -9.93 -1.56 -19.76
C TYR A 211 -10.21 -0.05 -19.74
N ALA A 212 -9.57 0.71 -18.88
CA ALA A 212 -9.68 2.17 -18.90
C ALA A 212 -9.18 2.75 -20.21
N PRO A 213 -7.93 2.53 -20.66
CA PRO A 213 -7.47 3.03 -21.97
C PRO A 213 -8.26 2.44 -23.15
N ALA A 214 -8.66 1.18 -23.11
CA ALA A 214 -9.42 0.55 -24.19
C ALA A 214 -10.77 1.25 -24.45
N LEU A 215 -11.49 1.58 -23.39
CA LEU A 215 -12.78 2.28 -23.48
C LEU A 215 -12.60 3.78 -23.72
N ASP A 216 -11.54 4.39 -23.21
CA ASP A 216 -11.34 5.83 -23.27
C ASP A 216 -10.73 6.31 -24.60
N ALA A 217 -9.64 5.68 -25.05
CA ALA A 217 -8.86 6.12 -26.20
C ALA A 217 -9.14 5.33 -27.49
N GLU A 218 -9.40 4.00 -27.40
CA GLU A 218 -9.41 3.10 -28.55
C GLU A 218 -10.81 2.78 -29.10
N ASN A 219 -11.82 3.56 -28.70
CA ASN A 219 -13.20 3.40 -29.13
C ASN A 219 -13.78 2.00 -28.89
N MET A 220 -13.21 1.21 -27.99
CA MET A 220 -13.79 -0.04 -27.55
C MET A 220 -15.00 0.21 -26.65
N THR A 221 -15.86 -0.78 -26.54
CA THR A 221 -17.07 -0.73 -25.69
C THR A 221 -17.13 -1.94 -24.79
N LEU A 222 -17.98 -1.92 -23.78
CA LEU A 222 -18.24 -3.09 -22.94
C LEU A 222 -18.77 -4.30 -23.75
N ALA A 223 -19.28 -4.09 -24.96
CA ALA A 223 -19.75 -5.12 -25.88
C ALA A 223 -18.66 -5.60 -26.87
N THR A 224 -17.48 -4.96 -26.89
CA THR A 224 -16.33 -5.43 -27.69
C THR A 224 -15.96 -6.84 -27.26
N VAL A 225 -15.75 -7.72 -28.24
CA VAL A 225 -15.63 -9.17 -28.06
C VAL A 225 -14.19 -9.61 -28.36
N PHE A 226 -13.65 -10.42 -27.47
CA PHE A 226 -12.39 -11.15 -27.63
C PHE A 226 -12.65 -12.65 -27.55
N ASP A 227 -11.89 -13.44 -28.31
CA ASP A 227 -11.92 -14.89 -28.18
C ASP A 227 -11.10 -15.37 -26.99
N ASN A 228 -11.76 -15.81 -25.93
CA ASN A 228 -11.16 -16.44 -24.77
C ASN A 228 -10.81 -17.90 -25.11
N ALA A 229 -9.76 -18.09 -25.89
CA ALA A 229 -9.17 -19.35 -26.30
C ALA A 229 -7.68 -19.39 -25.88
N PRO A 230 -7.01 -20.56 -25.96
CA PRO A 230 -5.59 -20.66 -25.63
C PRO A 230 -4.75 -19.57 -26.29
N TYR A 231 -3.95 -18.86 -25.51
CA TYR A 231 -3.16 -17.72 -25.94
C TYR A 231 -1.82 -17.69 -25.22
N ASN A 232 -0.76 -17.27 -25.90
CA ASN A 232 0.56 -17.11 -25.32
C ASN A 232 0.99 -15.65 -25.37
N TYR A 233 1.76 -15.24 -24.36
CA TYR A 233 2.56 -14.02 -24.48
C TYR A 233 3.52 -14.08 -25.66
N THR A 234 4.04 -12.95 -26.07
CA THR A 234 5.02 -12.84 -27.19
C THR A 234 6.28 -13.68 -26.96
N ASN A 235 6.64 -13.98 -25.71
CA ASN A 235 7.76 -14.85 -25.35
C ASN A 235 7.41 -16.33 -25.34
N GLY A 236 6.20 -16.71 -25.78
CA GLY A 236 5.74 -18.09 -25.86
C GLY A 236 5.16 -18.69 -24.57
N VAL A 237 5.22 -17.99 -23.44
CA VAL A 237 4.63 -18.45 -22.16
C VAL A 237 3.10 -18.41 -22.25
N PRO A 238 2.39 -19.50 -21.86
CA PRO A 238 0.93 -19.52 -21.88
C PRO A 238 0.29 -18.55 -20.89
N VAL A 239 -0.77 -17.86 -21.35
CA VAL A 239 -1.67 -17.08 -20.48
C VAL A 239 -2.74 -18.01 -19.94
N ASN A 240 -2.76 -18.25 -18.65
CA ASN A 240 -3.74 -19.12 -18.01
C ASN A 240 -4.85 -18.30 -17.33
N ASN A 241 -6.12 -18.73 -17.48
CA ASN A 241 -7.21 -18.21 -16.70
C ASN A 241 -7.16 -18.78 -15.26
N TRP A 242 -7.63 -18.02 -14.27
CA TRP A 242 -7.61 -18.43 -12.86
C TRP A 242 -8.45 -19.69 -12.57
N ALA A 243 -9.54 -19.91 -13.34
CA ALA A 243 -10.42 -21.06 -13.20
C ALA A 243 -9.82 -22.38 -13.75
N GLY A 244 -8.55 -22.36 -14.21
CA GLY A 244 -7.81 -23.54 -14.67
C GLY A 244 -7.47 -23.53 -16.15
N LYS A 245 -6.64 -24.50 -16.55
CA LYS A 245 -6.06 -24.62 -17.90
C LYS A 245 -7.07 -24.78 -19.05
N ASN A 246 -8.32 -25.16 -18.73
CA ASN A 246 -9.37 -25.40 -19.73
C ASN A 246 -10.58 -24.45 -19.58
N ALA A 247 -10.46 -23.38 -18.82
CA ALA A 247 -11.52 -22.41 -18.59
C ALA A 247 -11.60 -21.38 -19.73
N TYR A 248 -11.82 -21.87 -20.95
CA TYR A 248 -12.00 -21.06 -22.14
C TYR A 248 -13.47 -21.02 -22.53
N THR A 249 -14.02 -19.81 -22.67
CA THR A 249 -15.44 -19.56 -22.94
C THR A 249 -15.73 -19.16 -24.39
N GLY A 250 -14.69 -19.10 -25.25
CA GLY A 250 -14.83 -18.59 -26.61
C GLY A 250 -15.10 -17.08 -26.62
N LEU A 251 -15.98 -16.64 -27.51
CA LEU A 251 -16.31 -15.23 -27.67
C LEU A 251 -16.85 -14.61 -26.37
N THR A 252 -16.12 -13.66 -25.84
CA THR A 252 -16.34 -13.08 -24.53
C THR A 252 -16.27 -11.54 -24.62
N THR A 253 -17.27 -10.85 -24.12
CA THR A 253 -17.28 -9.38 -24.10
C THR A 253 -16.35 -8.83 -23.01
N ILE A 254 -15.89 -7.57 -23.15
CA ILE A 254 -15.13 -6.87 -22.11
C ILE A 254 -15.90 -6.87 -20.79
N ARG A 255 -17.23 -6.65 -20.81
CA ARG A 255 -18.05 -6.67 -19.60
C ARG A 255 -18.00 -8.03 -18.87
N GLN A 256 -18.13 -9.13 -19.60
CA GLN A 256 -18.01 -10.48 -19.04
C GLN A 256 -16.59 -10.76 -18.52
N ALA A 257 -15.57 -10.26 -19.24
CA ALA A 257 -14.18 -10.43 -18.84
C ALA A 257 -13.83 -9.66 -17.56
N ILE A 258 -14.42 -8.49 -17.33
CA ILE A 258 -14.30 -7.73 -16.07
C ILE A 258 -14.96 -8.52 -14.94
N ALA A 259 -16.23 -8.94 -15.11
CA ALA A 259 -17.00 -9.67 -14.09
C ALA A 259 -16.35 -10.99 -13.69
N GLY A 260 -15.88 -11.78 -14.68
CA GLY A 260 -15.22 -13.07 -14.48
C GLY A 260 -13.72 -13.00 -14.30
N SER A 261 -13.15 -11.79 -14.30
CA SER A 261 -11.68 -11.57 -14.17
C SER A 261 -10.83 -12.40 -15.15
N ILE A 262 -11.24 -12.48 -16.44
CA ILE A 262 -10.66 -13.36 -17.44
C ILE A 262 -9.30 -12.84 -17.92
N ASN A 263 -8.23 -13.64 -17.71
CA ASN A 263 -6.85 -13.22 -17.98
C ASN A 263 -6.57 -13.11 -19.49
N VAL A 264 -6.98 -14.12 -20.28
CA VAL A 264 -6.72 -14.16 -21.72
C VAL A 264 -7.29 -12.94 -22.42
N VAL A 265 -8.52 -12.55 -22.09
CA VAL A 265 -9.18 -11.37 -22.67
C VAL A 265 -8.44 -10.10 -22.31
N ALA A 266 -8.02 -9.94 -21.04
CA ALA A 266 -7.28 -8.76 -20.61
C ALA A 266 -5.94 -8.64 -21.36
N VAL A 267 -5.16 -9.73 -21.49
CA VAL A 267 -3.88 -9.70 -22.20
C VAL A 267 -4.06 -9.43 -23.69
N LYS A 268 -5.05 -10.02 -24.34
CA LYS A 268 -5.38 -9.73 -25.74
C LYS A 268 -5.78 -8.27 -25.94
N CYS A 269 -6.64 -7.75 -25.06
CA CYS A 269 -7.08 -6.36 -25.09
C CYS A 269 -5.88 -5.40 -24.95
N LEU A 270 -5.01 -5.59 -23.95
CA LEU A 270 -3.80 -4.78 -23.78
C LEU A 270 -2.84 -4.90 -24.98
N THR A 271 -2.76 -6.10 -25.58
CA THR A 271 -1.91 -6.29 -26.77
C THR A 271 -2.44 -5.48 -27.95
N GLU A 272 -3.76 -5.39 -28.13
CA GLU A 272 -4.40 -4.64 -29.22
C GLU A 272 -4.24 -3.13 -29.01
N ILE A 273 -4.46 -2.62 -27.82
CA ILE A 273 -4.31 -1.19 -27.50
C ILE A 273 -2.87 -0.75 -27.25
N THR A 274 -1.94 -1.67 -27.19
CA THR A 274 -0.52 -1.59 -26.84
C THR A 274 -0.23 -1.45 -25.34
N PRO A 275 0.81 -2.15 -24.82
CA PRO A 275 1.26 -1.98 -23.45
C PRO A 275 1.69 -0.56 -23.08
N ARG A 276 2.20 0.22 -24.05
CA ARG A 276 2.57 1.63 -23.90
C ARG A 276 1.38 2.47 -23.44
N LEU A 277 0.25 2.36 -24.13
CA LEU A 277 -0.96 3.09 -23.76
C LEU A 277 -1.45 2.69 -22.36
N GLY A 278 -1.39 1.39 -22.04
CA GLY A 278 -1.73 0.90 -20.71
C GLY A 278 -0.85 1.47 -19.59
N PHE A 279 0.43 1.60 -19.85
CA PHE A 279 1.41 2.22 -18.96
C PHE A 279 1.10 3.71 -18.73
N GLU A 280 0.91 4.49 -19.82
CA GLU A 280 0.62 5.92 -19.76
C GLU A 280 -0.67 6.23 -18.97
N TYR A 281 -1.70 5.39 -19.12
CA TYR A 281 -2.93 5.53 -18.34
C TYR A 281 -2.73 5.19 -16.86
N ALA A 282 -1.93 4.18 -16.54
CA ALA A 282 -1.62 3.84 -15.15
C ALA A 282 -0.86 5.00 -14.45
N GLU A 283 0.13 5.60 -15.12
CA GLU A 283 0.81 6.80 -14.60
C GLU A 283 -0.16 7.99 -14.44
N ALA A 284 -1.01 8.24 -15.44
CA ALA A 284 -1.99 9.32 -15.39
C ALA A 284 -3.01 9.16 -14.26
N LEU A 285 -3.29 7.91 -13.86
CA LEU A 285 -4.14 7.53 -12.73
C LEU A 285 -3.41 7.52 -11.38
N GLY A 286 -2.15 8.00 -11.32
CA GLY A 286 -1.41 8.21 -10.08
C GLY A 286 -0.47 7.06 -9.67
N ILE A 287 -0.27 6.04 -10.49
CA ILE A 287 0.68 4.96 -10.19
C ILE A 287 2.11 5.42 -10.50
N SER A 288 2.91 5.65 -9.47
CA SER A 288 4.28 6.21 -9.59
C SER A 288 5.39 5.17 -9.64
N THR A 289 5.06 3.90 -9.41
CA THR A 289 6.06 2.85 -9.15
C THR A 289 6.45 2.04 -10.40
N LEU A 290 5.94 2.40 -11.56
CA LEU A 290 6.20 1.71 -12.83
C LEU A 290 7.52 2.16 -13.45
N TYR A 291 8.18 1.23 -14.14
CA TYR A 291 9.38 1.52 -14.93
C TYR A 291 9.00 1.70 -16.42
N ASP A 292 9.35 2.87 -16.98
CA ASP A 292 9.20 3.14 -18.42
C ASP A 292 10.26 2.39 -19.24
N ASP A 293 10.14 1.06 -19.28
CA ASP A 293 11.04 0.17 -20.00
C ASP A 293 10.24 -1.04 -20.55
N GLU A 294 10.42 -1.32 -21.85
CA GLU A 294 9.77 -2.44 -22.54
C GLU A 294 10.23 -3.82 -22.05
N ASN A 295 11.37 -3.92 -21.39
CA ASN A 295 11.83 -5.16 -20.77
C ASN A 295 11.32 -5.33 -19.32
N LEU A 296 10.77 -4.27 -18.72
CA LEU A 296 10.27 -4.26 -17.36
C LEU A 296 8.73 -4.19 -17.34
N ASP A 297 8.12 -2.99 -17.36
CA ASP A 297 6.70 -2.83 -17.12
C ASP A 297 5.87 -2.50 -18.37
N VAL A 298 6.50 -1.97 -19.45
CA VAL A 298 5.80 -1.67 -20.71
C VAL A 298 5.65 -2.92 -21.58
N ARG A 299 4.94 -3.93 -21.06
CA ARG A 299 4.76 -5.23 -21.72
C ARG A 299 3.45 -5.92 -21.35
N GLN A 300 3.10 -7.01 -22.04
CA GLN A 300 1.83 -7.71 -21.88
C GLN A 300 1.47 -8.13 -20.43
N PRO A 301 2.41 -8.58 -19.55
CA PRO A 301 2.09 -8.91 -18.16
C PRO A 301 1.48 -7.75 -17.34
N LEU A 302 1.69 -6.49 -17.79
CA LEU A 302 1.06 -5.31 -17.18
C LEU A 302 -0.47 -5.45 -17.10
N ALA A 303 -1.09 -6.10 -18.10
CA ALA A 303 -2.53 -6.39 -18.10
C ALA A 303 -3.02 -7.12 -16.85
N LEU A 304 -2.17 -7.93 -16.23
CA LEU A 304 -2.49 -8.78 -15.09
C LEU A 304 -1.85 -8.29 -13.78
N GLY A 305 -1.26 -7.10 -13.80
CA GLY A 305 -0.51 -6.56 -12.67
C GLY A 305 0.85 -7.24 -12.46
N GLY A 306 1.40 -7.85 -13.51
CA GLY A 306 2.76 -8.39 -13.52
C GLY A 306 3.78 -7.26 -13.68
N ILE A 307 4.05 -6.56 -12.60
CA ILE A 307 4.84 -5.33 -12.50
C ILE A 307 6.13 -5.64 -11.75
N THR A 308 7.23 -5.00 -12.11
CA THR A 308 8.56 -5.29 -11.56
C THR A 308 8.62 -5.19 -10.05
N ASP A 309 8.27 -4.04 -9.48
CA ASP A 309 8.27 -3.81 -8.03
C ASP A 309 6.86 -3.92 -7.40
N GLY A 310 5.81 -3.85 -8.22
CA GLY A 310 4.43 -3.73 -7.77
C GLY A 310 4.01 -2.27 -7.55
N VAL A 311 2.86 -2.07 -6.89
CA VAL A 311 2.26 -0.76 -6.62
C VAL A 311 2.02 -0.58 -5.13
N VAL A 312 1.88 0.68 -4.71
CA VAL A 312 1.50 1.04 -3.34
C VAL A 312 -0.03 1.04 -3.22
N ASN A 313 -0.56 0.57 -2.09
CA ASN A 313 -2.01 0.42 -1.90
C ASN A 313 -2.77 1.75 -2.05
N ILE A 314 -2.24 2.84 -1.48
CA ILE A 314 -2.88 4.16 -1.56
C ILE A 314 -2.99 4.66 -3.01
N GLU A 315 -1.96 4.47 -3.85
CA GLU A 315 -1.99 4.86 -5.25
C GLU A 315 -3.03 4.05 -6.05
N LEU A 316 -3.14 2.76 -5.77
CA LEU A 316 -4.16 1.92 -6.41
C LEU A 316 -5.58 2.32 -5.96
N CYS A 317 -5.76 2.66 -4.68
CA CYS A 317 -7.03 3.19 -4.17
C CYS A 317 -7.41 4.50 -4.86
N ASP A 318 -6.45 5.40 -5.05
CA ASP A 318 -6.63 6.69 -5.70
C ASP A 318 -6.98 6.55 -7.20
N ALA A 319 -6.36 5.59 -7.89
CA ALA A 319 -6.74 5.24 -9.26
C ALA A 319 -8.21 4.79 -9.37
N TYR A 320 -8.70 4.01 -8.40
CA TYR A 320 -10.11 3.60 -8.35
C TYR A 320 -11.04 4.74 -7.92
N ALA A 321 -10.60 5.61 -7.00
CA ALA A 321 -11.33 6.82 -6.63
C ALA A 321 -11.52 7.75 -7.84
N THR A 322 -10.51 7.87 -8.70
CA THR A 322 -10.59 8.61 -9.97
C THR A 322 -11.71 8.08 -10.88
N ILE A 323 -11.83 6.75 -11.01
CA ILE A 323 -12.92 6.14 -11.79
C ILE A 323 -14.28 6.44 -11.15
N ALA A 324 -14.38 6.34 -9.82
CA ALA A 324 -15.60 6.64 -9.09
C ALA A 324 -15.98 8.12 -9.17
N ASN A 325 -15.00 9.02 -9.31
CA ASN A 325 -15.17 10.47 -9.46
C ASN A 325 -15.35 10.92 -10.94
N GLY A 326 -15.94 10.09 -11.79
CA GLY A 326 -16.21 10.47 -13.19
C GLY A 326 -14.95 10.72 -14.02
N GLY A 327 -13.81 10.11 -13.66
CA GLY A 327 -12.54 10.23 -14.37
C GLY A 327 -11.68 11.43 -13.96
N LYS A 328 -12.03 12.10 -12.86
CA LYS A 328 -11.30 13.22 -12.30
C LYS A 328 -10.37 12.74 -11.18
N TYR A 329 -9.09 12.83 -11.40
CA TYR A 329 -8.04 12.50 -10.45
C TYR A 329 -7.85 13.64 -9.43
N ASN A 330 -7.84 13.29 -8.17
CA ASN A 330 -7.38 14.12 -7.06
C ASN A 330 -6.36 13.31 -6.27
N GLU A 331 -5.16 13.82 -6.08
CA GLU A 331 -4.13 13.15 -5.31
C GLU A 331 -4.55 12.92 -3.86
N ALA A 332 -4.25 11.74 -3.31
CA ALA A 332 -4.58 11.38 -1.94
C ALA A 332 -3.94 12.33 -0.91
N LYS A 333 -4.75 12.98 -0.09
CA LYS A 333 -4.30 13.95 0.92
C LYS A 333 -4.82 13.60 2.32
N PHE A 334 -3.90 13.56 3.30
CA PHE A 334 -4.21 13.32 4.71
C PHE A 334 -4.70 14.57 5.45
N TYR A 335 -4.50 15.76 4.88
CA TYR A 335 -4.94 17.01 5.48
C TYR A 335 -5.41 18.00 4.41
N SER A 336 -6.32 18.90 4.78
CA SER A 336 -6.87 19.92 3.88
C SER A 336 -6.06 21.23 3.87
N ARG A 337 -5.48 21.64 5.01
CA ARG A 337 -4.65 22.83 5.10
C ARG A 337 -3.78 22.84 6.34
N ILE A 338 -2.75 23.69 6.30
CA ILE A 338 -1.88 23.99 7.44
C ILE A 338 -1.92 25.50 7.69
N GLU A 339 -2.12 25.91 8.95
CA GLU A 339 -2.01 27.30 9.42
C GLU A 339 -0.81 27.41 10.37
N ASP A 340 -0.18 28.60 10.38
CA ASP A 340 0.82 28.94 11.38
C ASP A 340 0.19 29.33 12.73
N SER A 341 1.02 29.67 13.71
CA SER A 341 0.57 30.08 15.05
C SER A 341 -0.28 31.35 15.06
N GLU A 342 -0.21 32.18 14.02
CA GLU A 342 -0.99 33.41 13.86
C GLU A 342 -2.31 33.19 13.09
N GLY A 343 -2.54 31.94 12.59
CA GLY A 343 -3.72 31.56 11.84
C GLY A 343 -3.63 31.87 10.34
N LYS A 344 -2.44 32.17 9.84
CA LYS A 344 -2.21 32.34 8.39
C LYS A 344 -2.06 30.98 7.74
N VAL A 345 -2.84 30.72 6.68
CA VAL A 345 -2.70 29.53 5.85
C VAL A 345 -1.33 29.52 5.17
N ILE A 346 -0.55 28.47 5.39
CA ILE A 346 0.78 28.30 4.81
C ILE A 346 0.81 27.22 3.73
N ILE A 347 -0.05 26.21 3.81
CA ILE A 347 -0.32 25.23 2.76
C ILE A 347 -1.83 25.03 2.68
N ASP A 348 -2.36 24.96 1.48
CA ASP A 348 -3.75 24.70 1.16
C ASP A 348 -3.80 23.51 0.20
N ASN A 349 -4.41 22.40 0.61
CA ASN A 349 -4.61 21.19 -0.15
C ASN A 349 -6.07 21.06 -0.62
N THR A 350 -6.70 22.20 -1.00
CA THR A 350 -7.98 22.15 -1.72
C THR A 350 -7.81 21.30 -2.98
N PRO A 351 -8.71 20.33 -3.25
CA PRO A 351 -8.59 19.42 -4.39
C PRO A 351 -8.42 20.14 -5.72
N GLU A 352 -7.41 19.77 -6.48
CA GLU A 352 -7.14 20.26 -7.83
C GLU A 352 -7.46 19.14 -8.83
N GLU A 353 -8.71 19.07 -9.28
CA GLU A 353 -9.18 18.03 -10.18
C GLU A 353 -8.44 18.03 -11.52
N LYS A 354 -7.83 16.90 -11.87
CA LYS A 354 -7.25 16.65 -13.20
C LYS A 354 -8.10 15.61 -13.94
N THR A 355 -8.70 15.98 -15.07
CA THR A 355 -9.43 15.01 -15.90
C THR A 355 -8.46 14.03 -16.54
N VAL A 356 -8.57 12.75 -16.20
CA VAL A 356 -7.75 11.64 -16.74
C VAL A 356 -8.56 10.76 -17.66
N LEU A 357 -9.85 10.49 -17.33
CA LEU A 357 -10.76 9.71 -18.14
C LEU A 357 -11.98 10.55 -18.53
N LYS A 358 -12.62 10.17 -19.63
CA LYS A 358 -13.95 10.69 -19.95
C LYS A 358 -14.95 10.22 -18.89
N ASP A 359 -15.90 11.07 -18.53
CA ASP A 359 -17.00 10.71 -17.63
C ASP A 359 -17.77 9.47 -18.11
N SER A 360 -17.99 9.34 -19.41
CA SER A 360 -18.62 8.15 -20.01
C SER A 360 -17.81 6.87 -19.81
N THR A 361 -16.47 6.95 -19.87
CA THR A 361 -15.58 5.82 -19.63
C THR A 361 -15.63 5.40 -18.16
N ALA A 362 -15.52 6.36 -17.25
CA ALA A 362 -15.61 6.15 -15.81
C ALA A 362 -16.95 5.52 -15.42
N PHE A 363 -18.07 6.02 -15.96
CA PHE A 363 -19.39 5.45 -15.78
C PHE A 363 -19.47 3.99 -16.26
N LEU A 364 -19.00 3.69 -17.48
CA LEU A 364 -19.04 2.33 -18.04
C LEU A 364 -18.19 1.36 -17.21
N LEU A 365 -16.99 1.75 -16.77
CA LEU A 365 -16.15 0.93 -15.91
C LEU A 365 -16.83 0.64 -14.58
N THR A 366 -17.42 1.65 -13.94
CA THR A 366 -18.15 1.50 -12.69
C THR A 366 -19.34 0.53 -12.88
N GLN A 367 -20.11 0.65 -13.97
CA GLN A 367 -21.21 -0.27 -14.27
C GLN A 367 -20.73 -1.71 -14.50
N ALA A 368 -19.60 -1.91 -15.16
CA ALA A 368 -19.02 -3.24 -15.35
C ALA A 368 -18.46 -3.83 -14.05
N MET A 369 -17.86 -3.00 -13.18
CA MET A 369 -17.37 -3.41 -11.87
C MET A 369 -18.49 -3.74 -10.88
N MET A 370 -19.70 -3.18 -11.04
CA MET A 370 -20.88 -3.63 -10.27
C MET A 370 -21.23 -5.10 -10.55
N ASP A 371 -20.93 -5.62 -11.74
CA ASP A 371 -21.20 -7.03 -12.06
C ASP A 371 -20.20 -7.99 -11.37
N VAL A 372 -19.04 -7.50 -10.92
CA VAL A 372 -18.06 -8.28 -10.14
C VAL A 372 -18.63 -8.72 -8.78
N VAL A 373 -19.47 -7.88 -8.16
CA VAL A 373 -20.09 -8.14 -6.84
C VAL A 373 -21.49 -8.75 -6.94
N LYS A 374 -22.03 -8.93 -8.15
CA LYS A 374 -23.30 -9.65 -8.37
C LYS A 374 -23.10 -11.17 -8.40
N ALA A 375 -24.20 -11.90 -8.32
CA ALA A 375 -24.21 -13.35 -8.46
C ALA A 375 -23.50 -13.79 -9.76
N GLY A 376 -22.47 -14.65 -9.61
CA GLY A 376 -21.61 -15.11 -10.71
C GLY A 376 -20.38 -14.23 -10.97
N GLY A 377 -20.24 -13.10 -10.33
CA GLY A 377 -19.01 -12.31 -10.31
C GLY A 377 -18.01 -12.83 -9.27
N THR A 378 -16.73 -12.41 -9.39
CA THR A 378 -15.63 -12.92 -8.55
C THR A 378 -15.66 -12.41 -7.11
N ALA A 379 -16.53 -11.45 -6.77
CA ALA A 379 -16.71 -10.87 -5.44
C ALA A 379 -18.18 -10.92 -4.98
N SER A 380 -18.93 -11.94 -5.37
CA SER A 380 -20.36 -12.10 -5.02
C SER A 380 -20.63 -12.10 -3.51
N ASP A 381 -19.65 -12.50 -2.71
CA ASP A 381 -19.74 -12.60 -1.25
C ASP A 381 -19.59 -11.24 -0.54
N VAL A 382 -19.13 -10.19 -1.27
CA VAL A 382 -18.94 -8.83 -0.74
C VAL A 382 -20.21 -7.98 -0.78
N SER A 383 -21.26 -8.46 -1.43
CA SER A 383 -22.55 -7.74 -1.52
C SER A 383 -23.25 -7.69 -0.16
N PHE A 384 -23.60 -6.50 0.32
CA PHE A 384 -24.37 -6.31 1.55
C PHE A 384 -25.40 -5.19 1.39
N GLY A 385 -26.62 -5.41 1.92
CA GLY A 385 -27.69 -4.42 1.92
C GLY A 385 -28.12 -3.95 0.52
N GLU A 386 -28.65 -2.73 0.45
CA GLU A 386 -29.11 -2.10 -0.78
C GLU A 386 -28.08 -1.12 -1.39
N MET A 387 -26.94 -0.92 -0.73
CA MET A 387 -25.90 -0.02 -1.19
C MET A 387 -25.28 -0.56 -2.49
N PRO A 388 -25.24 0.24 -3.57
CA PRO A 388 -24.54 -0.18 -4.79
C PRO A 388 -23.03 -0.22 -4.56
N ILE A 389 -22.43 -1.36 -4.90
CA ILE A 389 -21.00 -1.60 -4.79
C ILE A 389 -20.42 -1.89 -6.16
N ALA A 390 -19.30 -1.27 -6.48
CA ALA A 390 -18.48 -1.57 -7.65
C ALA A 390 -17.05 -1.89 -7.18
N GLY A 391 -16.43 -2.93 -7.74
CA GLY A 391 -15.09 -3.31 -7.31
C GLY A 391 -14.43 -4.30 -8.23
N LYS A 392 -13.18 -4.67 -7.89
CA LYS A 392 -12.41 -5.67 -8.62
C LYS A 392 -11.56 -6.50 -7.66
N THR A 393 -11.61 -7.81 -7.82
CA THR A 393 -10.75 -8.75 -7.11
C THR A 393 -9.37 -8.84 -7.76
N GLY A 394 -8.35 -9.09 -6.94
CA GLY A 394 -6.98 -9.40 -7.37
C GLY A 394 -6.44 -10.65 -6.69
N THR A 395 -5.59 -11.37 -7.40
CA THR A 395 -4.78 -12.49 -6.89
C THR A 395 -3.43 -12.44 -7.60
N THR A 396 -2.34 -12.69 -6.87
CA THR A 396 -0.96 -12.66 -7.38
C THR A 396 -0.30 -14.02 -7.24
#